data_1589ae965408435d968f4f16c960128a
#
_entry.id   1589ae965408435d968f4f16c960128a
#
_cell.length_a   1.000
_cell.length_b   1.000
_cell.length_c   1.000
_cell.angle_alpha   90.00
_cell.angle_beta   90.00
_cell.angle_gamma   90.00
#
_symmetry.space_group_name_H-M   'P 1'
#
loop_
_entity.id
_entity.type
_entity.pdbx_description
1 polymer ?
#
loop_
_entity_poly.entity_id
_entity_poly.type
_entity_poly.pdbx_seq_one_letter_code
_entity_poly.pdbx_strand_id
1 'polypeptide(L)'
;MNTSENPFLDIPAPRREIEVLKPYSAPLEGRRKLLRLDFNENTVGPSPTVFESLKAITREQIAMYPEYSGLKEKVVENLIHQSPTININSSEIGIFNGVDAAIHAVCHSYGDRGDLMLTTSPTFGYYTPCAQ
;
A
#
# COMPACT_ATOMS: atom_id res chain seq x y z
N MET A 1 -39.59 -26.78 1.96
CA MET A 1 -39.33 -25.98 3.17
C MET A 1 -38.80 -24.66 2.68
N ASN A 2 -39.59 -23.59 2.79
CA ASN A 2 -39.21 -22.26 2.32
C ASN A 2 -38.06 -21.72 3.16
N THR A 3 -36.91 -21.51 2.54
CA THR A 3 -35.83 -20.68 3.11
C THR A 3 -36.37 -19.24 3.04
N SER A 4 -36.68 -18.68 4.18
CA SER A 4 -37.09 -17.29 4.32
C SER A 4 -35.93 -16.40 3.81
N GLU A 5 -36.13 -15.79 2.65
CA GLU A 5 -35.31 -14.71 2.15
C GLU A 5 -35.33 -13.59 3.21
N ASN A 6 -34.17 -13.32 3.78
CA ASN A 6 -34.01 -12.22 4.72
C ASN A 6 -33.94 -10.92 3.91
N PRO A 7 -34.92 -10.04 3.92
CA PRO A 7 -34.99 -8.84 3.08
C PRO A 7 -33.92 -7.77 3.43
N PHE A 8 -33.11 -8.01 4.48
CA PHE A 8 -32.01 -7.14 4.89
C PHE A 8 -30.63 -7.57 4.34
N LEU A 9 -30.59 -8.59 3.46
CA LEU A 9 -29.36 -9.11 2.86
C LEU A 9 -29.28 -8.86 1.34
N ASP A 10 -29.91 -7.83 0.83
CA ASP A 10 -29.65 -7.37 -0.54
C ASP A 10 -28.30 -6.65 -0.57
N ILE A 11 -27.24 -7.46 -0.59
CA ILE A 11 -25.88 -6.94 -0.75
C ILE A 11 -25.78 -6.45 -2.21
N PRO A 12 -25.46 -5.17 -2.45
CA PRO A 12 -25.31 -4.67 -3.80
C PRO A 12 -24.30 -5.50 -4.58
N ALA A 13 -24.64 -5.86 -5.80
CA ALA A 13 -23.71 -6.56 -6.68
C ALA A 13 -22.48 -5.67 -6.95
N PRO A 14 -21.26 -6.24 -6.97
CA PRO A 14 -20.09 -5.50 -7.35
C PRO A 14 -20.17 -5.06 -8.82
N ARG A 15 -19.33 -4.11 -9.22
CA ARG A 15 -19.18 -3.75 -10.63
C ARG A 15 -18.76 -4.98 -11.43
N ARG A 16 -19.21 -5.09 -12.67
CA ARG A 16 -18.92 -6.24 -13.55
C ARG A 16 -17.41 -6.47 -13.72
N GLU A 17 -16.64 -5.40 -13.78
CA GLU A 17 -15.20 -5.44 -13.89
C GLU A 17 -14.55 -6.12 -12.69
N ILE A 18 -15.15 -5.95 -11.50
CA ILE A 18 -14.68 -6.57 -10.25
C ILE A 18 -15.07 -8.04 -10.16
N GLU A 19 -16.25 -8.42 -10.67
CA GLU A 19 -16.72 -9.82 -10.65
C GLU A 19 -15.77 -10.77 -11.38
N VAL A 20 -15.12 -10.30 -12.44
CA VAL A 20 -14.20 -11.12 -13.27
C VAL A 20 -12.76 -11.09 -12.76
N LEU A 21 -12.43 -10.23 -11.79
CA LEU A 21 -11.10 -10.16 -11.23
C LEU A 21 -10.76 -11.41 -10.41
N LYS A 22 -9.59 -11.95 -10.67
CA LYS A 22 -9.00 -12.95 -9.78
C LYS A 22 -8.37 -12.22 -8.59
N PRO A 23 -8.75 -12.57 -7.35
CA PRO A 23 -8.11 -11.98 -6.16
C PRO A 23 -6.59 -12.16 -6.22
N TYR A 24 -5.87 -11.10 -5.92
CA TYR A 24 -4.44 -11.22 -5.66
C TYR A 24 -4.25 -12.08 -4.42
N SER A 25 -3.54 -13.20 -4.58
CA SER A 25 -3.25 -14.13 -3.49
C SER A 25 -1.75 -14.25 -3.32
N ALA A 26 -1.26 -13.85 -2.16
CA ALA A 26 0.13 -14.01 -1.78
C ALA A 26 0.28 -15.25 -0.89
N PRO A 27 1.24 -16.16 -1.14
CA PRO A 27 1.49 -17.32 -0.28
C PRO A 27 2.17 -16.86 1.02
N LEU A 28 1.38 -16.45 2.00
CA LEU A 28 1.89 -15.88 3.25
C LEU A 28 2.37 -16.93 4.28
N GLU A 29 1.85 -18.15 4.16
CA GLU A 29 2.09 -19.20 5.13
C GLU A 29 3.35 -20.03 4.81
N GLY A 30 4.00 -20.56 5.87
CA GLY A 30 5.15 -21.47 5.74
C GLY A 30 6.48 -20.81 5.32
N ARG A 31 6.51 -19.52 5.05
CA ARG A 31 7.67 -18.80 4.48
C ARG A 31 8.83 -18.55 5.47
N ARG A 32 8.59 -18.60 6.76
CA ARG A 32 9.58 -18.21 7.80
C ARG A 32 10.87 -19.06 7.78
N LYS A 33 10.81 -20.27 7.23
CA LYS A 33 11.94 -21.21 7.14
C LYS A 33 12.63 -21.18 5.76
N LEU A 34 12.13 -20.37 4.84
CA LEU A 34 12.63 -20.28 3.47
C LEU A 34 13.44 -19.01 3.28
N LEU A 35 14.30 -19.01 2.27
CA LEU A 35 14.91 -17.79 1.76
C LEU A 35 13.83 -16.98 1.03
N ARG A 36 13.50 -15.81 1.56
CA ARG A 36 12.40 -14.97 1.10
C ARG A 36 12.92 -13.90 0.14
N LEU A 37 12.64 -14.06 -1.14
CA LEU A 37 13.07 -13.16 -2.21
C LEU A 37 11.88 -12.66 -3.07
N ASP A 38 10.67 -12.84 -2.59
CA ASP A 38 9.43 -12.70 -3.35
C ASP A 38 8.61 -11.43 -3.04
N PHE A 39 8.75 -10.82 -1.84
CA PHE A 39 7.95 -9.67 -1.42
C PHE A 39 8.75 -8.42 -1.09
N ASN A 40 9.99 -8.32 -1.50
CA ASN A 40 10.86 -7.19 -1.17
C ASN A 40 10.98 -6.94 0.35
N GLU A 41 10.88 -7.99 1.16
CA GLU A 41 11.02 -7.91 2.61
C GLU A 41 12.48 -7.64 3.00
N ASN A 42 12.67 -6.80 4.00
CA ASN A 42 13.98 -6.67 4.64
C ASN A 42 14.23 -7.87 5.55
N THR A 43 14.88 -8.91 5.02
CA THR A 43 15.14 -10.16 5.73
C THR A 43 16.20 -10.04 6.83
N VAL A 44 16.97 -8.96 6.86
CA VAL A 44 17.91 -8.63 7.93
C VAL A 44 17.20 -8.01 9.14
N GLY A 45 16.02 -7.42 8.90
CA GLY A 45 15.23 -6.73 9.91
C GLY A 45 15.53 -5.24 10.00
N PRO A 46 14.72 -4.50 10.78
CA PRO A 46 14.91 -3.07 10.98
C PRO A 46 16.15 -2.77 11.84
N SER A 47 16.64 -1.53 11.75
CA SER A 47 17.73 -1.10 12.61
C SER A 47 17.31 -1.14 14.10
N PRO A 48 18.24 -1.35 15.04
CA PRO A 48 17.95 -1.31 16.47
C PRO A 48 17.23 -0.02 16.91
N THR A 49 17.58 1.11 16.30
CA THR A 49 16.94 2.42 16.58
C THR A 49 15.44 2.41 16.29
N VAL A 50 15.01 1.76 15.21
CA VAL A 50 13.58 1.62 14.89
C VAL A 50 12.86 0.82 15.97
N PHE A 51 13.50 -0.26 16.45
CA PHE A 51 12.96 -1.11 17.52
C PHE A 51 12.76 -0.32 18.82
N GLU A 52 13.77 0.46 19.22
CA GLU A 52 13.68 1.29 20.43
C GLU A 52 12.63 2.40 20.29
N SER A 53 12.52 3.01 19.12
CA SER A 53 11.48 4.01 18.83
C SER A 53 10.07 3.40 18.94
N LEU A 54 9.85 2.19 18.44
CA LEU A 54 8.57 1.49 18.56
C LEU A 54 8.21 1.18 20.02
N LYS A 55 9.19 0.77 20.83
CA LYS A 55 8.98 0.53 22.28
C LYS A 55 8.63 1.81 23.07
N ALA A 56 9.09 2.96 22.57
CA ALA A 56 8.83 4.24 23.21
C ALA A 56 7.43 4.80 22.91
N ILE A 57 6.69 4.19 21.99
CA ILE A 57 5.31 4.62 21.64
C ILE A 57 4.40 4.41 22.84
N THR A 58 3.76 5.48 23.28
CA THR A 58 2.85 5.47 24.42
C THR A 58 1.45 5.00 24.02
N ARG A 59 0.70 4.56 25.03
CA ARG A 59 -0.70 4.17 24.85
C ARG A 59 -1.57 5.34 24.32
N GLU A 60 -1.28 6.55 24.71
CA GLU A 60 -1.95 7.76 24.26
C GLU A 60 -1.68 8.01 22.76
N GLN A 61 -0.42 7.92 22.34
CA GLN A 61 -0.05 8.08 20.93
C GLN A 61 -0.74 7.05 20.00
N ILE A 62 -0.94 5.82 20.48
CA ILE A 62 -1.66 4.80 19.70
C ILE A 62 -3.16 5.14 19.58
N ALA A 63 -3.73 5.82 20.58
CA ALA A 63 -5.16 6.14 20.64
C ALA A 63 -5.55 7.39 19.85
N MET A 64 -4.58 8.19 19.40
CA MET A 64 -4.79 9.45 18.70
C MET A 64 -4.45 9.34 17.22
N TYR A 65 -5.03 10.23 16.41
CA TYR A 65 -4.59 10.41 15.04
C TYR A 65 -3.13 10.89 15.02
N PRO A 66 -2.28 10.33 14.15
CA PRO A 66 -0.88 10.72 14.10
C PRO A 66 -0.71 12.16 13.58
N GLU A 67 0.27 12.85 14.16
CA GLU A 67 0.73 14.14 13.66
C GLU A 67 1.85 13.90 12.65
N TYR A 68 1.68 14.41 11.44
CA TYR A 68 2.67 14.26 10.35
C TYR A 68 3.59 15.47 10.20
N SER A 69 3.55 16.41 11.16
CA SER A 69 4.36 17.62 11.12
C SER A 69 5.85 17.29 11.09
N GLY A 70 6.56 17.84 10.12
CA GLY A 70 8.00 17.63 9.93
C GLY A 70 8.39 16.28 9.29
N LEU A 71 7.46 15.35 9.08
CA LEU A 71 7.79 14.05 8.49
C LEU A 71 8.21 14.17 7.02
N LYS A 72 7.47 14.95 6.22
CA LYS A 72 7.78 15.17 4.80
C LYS A 72 9.13 15.88 4.61
N GLU A 73 9.41 16.85 5.46
CA GLU A 73 10.68 17.58 5.48
C GLU A 73 11.86 16.61 5.73
N LYS A 74 11.74 15.73 6.72
CA LYS A 74 12.74 14.70 6.99
C LYS A 74 12.92 13.70 5.85
N VAL A 75 11.86 13.35 5.15
CA VAL A 75 11.94 12.51 3.95
C VAL A 75 12.72 13.23 2.85
N VAL A 76 12.43 14.51 2.61
CA VAL A 76 13.17 15.34 1.65
C VAL A 76 14.65 15.44 2.00
N GLU A 77 14.97 15.76 3.25
CA GLU A 77 16.36 15.82 3.74
C GLU A 77 17.12 14.51 3.50
N ASN A 78 16.47 13.38 3.79
CA ASN A 78 17.06 12.06 3.57
C ASN A 78 17.26 11.74 2.09
N LEU A 79 16.31 12.10 1.22
CA LEU A 79 16.42 11.90 -0.23
C LEU A 79 17.56 12.73 -0.82
N ILE A 80 17.68 14.00 -0.44
CA ILE A 80 18.74 14.89 -0.87
C ILE A 80 20.11 14.39 -0.37
N HIS A 81 20.17 13.91 0.87
CA HIS A 81 21.41 13.32 1.42
C HIS A 81 21.86 12.09 0.62
N GLN A 82 20.94 11.22 0.22
CA GLN A 82 21.23 10.03 -0.58
C GLN A 82 21.56 10.35 -2.04
N SER A 83 20.99 11.41 -2.58
CA SER A 83 21.16 11.82 -3.96
C SER A 83 21.13 13.34 -4.07
N PRO A 84 22.28 14.02 -3.96
CA PRO A 84 22.37 15.49 -3.94
C PRO A 84 21.86 16.20 -5.21
N THR A 85 21.65 15.46 -6.30
CA THR A 85 21.11 15.99 -7.55
C THR A 85 19.58 16.08 -7.57
N ILE A 86 18.91 15.48 -6.58
CA ILE A 86 17.45 15.56 -6.44
C ILE A 86 17.10 16.96 -5.96
N ASN A 87 16.23 17.62 -6.73
CA ASN A 87 15.61 18.90 -6.34
C ASN A 87 14.13 18.64 -6.09
N ILE A 88 13.74 18.46 -4.85
CA ILE A 88 12.37 18.16 -4.41
C ILE A 88 12.06 18.90 -3.12
N ASN A 89 10.81 19.28 -2.92
CA ASN A 89 10.33 19.92 -1.70
C ASN A 89 9.22 19.10 -1.03
N SER A 90 8.87 19.43 0.20
CA SER A 90 7.91 18.63 1.01
C SER A 90 6.48 18.62 0.45
N SER A 91 6.10 19.60 -0.38
CA SER A 91 4.78 19.61 -1.04
C SER A 91 4.66 18.56 -2.17
N GLU A 92 5.79 18.07 -2.66
CA GLU A 92 5.86 17.03 -3.71
C GLU A 92 5.92 15.60 -3.12
N ILE A 93 5.87 15.47 -1.79
CA ILE A 93 5.88 14.18 -1.10
C ILE A 93 4.47 13.76 -0.72
N GLY A 94 4.02 12.62 -1.23
CA GLY A 94 2.84 11.88 -0.77
C GLY A 94 3.23 10.81 0.26
N ILE A 95 2.44 10.67 1.33
CA ILE A 95 2.62 9.62 2.35
C ILE A 95 1.41 8.70 2.29
N PHE A 96 1.67 7.40 2.18
CA PHE A 96 0.64 6.36 2.04
C PHE A 96 0.93 5.17 2.94
N ASN A 97 -0.11 4.40 3.27
CA ASN A 97 0.03 3.12 3.96
C ASN A 97 0.49 2.02 3.00
N GLY A 98 1.77 2.03 2.69
CA GLY A 98 2.39 1.12 1.74
C GLY A 98 2.20 1.54 0.28
N VAL A 99 2.93 0.85 -0.61
CA VAL A 99 2.94 1.13 -2.04
C VAL A 99 1.59 0.83 -2.70
N ASP A 100 0.83 -0.13 -2.20
CA ASP A 100 -0.48 -0.49 -2.75
C ASP A 100 -1.46 0.68 -2.67
N ALA A 101 -1.49 1.38 -1.53
CA ALA A 101 -2.31 2.58 -1.38
C ALA A 101 -1.87 3.72 -2.31
N ALA A 102 -0.57 3.84 -2.58
CA ALA A 102 -0.05 4.82 -3.53
C ALA A 102 -0.45 4.49 -4.98
N ILE A 103 -0.30 3.23 -5.40
CA ILE A 103 -0.71 2.75 -6.74
C ILE A 103 -2.20 3.01 -6.95
N HIS A 104 -3.03 2.62 -5.98
CA HIS A 104 -4.47 2.84 -6.04
C HIS A 104 -4.80 4.33 -6.17
N ALA A 105 -4.19 5.19 -5.35
CA ALA A 105 -4.41 6.63 -5.41
C ALA A 105 -4.02 7.22 -6.76
N VAL A 106 -2.89 6.80 -7.35
CA VAL A 106 -2.46 7.25 -8.68
C VAL A 106 -3.45 6.81 -9.76
N CYS A 107 -3.84 5.55 -9.79
CA CYS A 107 -4.81 5.05 -10.76
C CYS A 107 -6.15 5.79 -10.67
N HIS A 108 -6.64 6.02 -9.45
CA HIS A 108 -7.90 6.75 -9.23
C HIS A 108 -7.83 8.25 -9.54
N SER A 109 -6.64 8.86 -9.45
CA SER A 109 -6.49 10.30 -9.68
C SER A 109 -6.24 10.67 -11.13
N TYR A 110 -5.67 9.76 -11.91
CA TYR A 110 -5.18 10.04 -13.25
C TYR A 110 -5.74 9.11 -14.32
N GLY A 111 -6.45 8.04 -13.95
CA GLY A 111 -7.04 7.10 -14.88
C GLY A 111 -8.54 7.30 -15.04
N ASP A 112 -9.00 7.48 -16.26
CA ASP A 112 -10.40 7.50 -16.64
C ASP A 112 -10.80 6.25 -17.43
N ARG A 113 -12.09 6.00 -17.52
CA ARG A 113 -12.60 4.85 -18.28
C ARG A 113 -12.24 4.96 -19.77
N GLY A 114 -11.50 3.99 -20.24
CA GLY A 114 -11.03 3.90 -21.63
C GLY A 114 -9.57 4.31 -21.80
N ASP A 115 -8.92 4.81 -20.76
CA ASP A 115 -7.50 5.08 -20.77
C ASP A 115 -6.66 3.81 -20.88
N LEU A 116 -5.44 3.97 -21.35
CA LEU A 116 -4.49 2.88 -21.51
C LEU A 116 -3.37 2.99 -20.48
N MET A 117 -3.21 1.93 -19.69
CA MET A 117 -2.08 1.78 -18.77
C MET A 117 -1.00 0.90 -19.40
N LEU A 118 0.20 1.45 -19.60
CA LEU A 118 1.37 0.70 -20.04
C LEU A 118 2.12 0.14 -18.84
N THR A 119 2.34 -1.16 -18.81
CA THR A 119 3.15 -1.84 -17.79
C THR A 119 4.02 -2.92 -18.40
N THR A 120 4.99 -3.42 -17.63
CA THR A 120 5.85 -4.55 -18.05
C THR A 120 5.22 -5.89 -17.66
N SER A 121 5.70 -6.99 -18.26
CA SER A 121 5.32 -8.34 -17.87
C SER A 121 6.58 -9.24 -17.89
N PRO A 122 6.87 -9.99 -16.82
CA PRO A 122 6.14 -10.06 -15.55
C PRO A 122 6.32 -8.81 -14.70
N THR A 123 5.31 -8.48 -13.88
CA THR A 123 5.32 -7.34 -12.96
C THR A 123 4.54 -7.64 -11.69
N PHE A 124 4.51 -6.68 -10.76
CA PHE A 124 3.69 -6.77 -9.55
C PHE A 124 2.20 -6.86 -9.91
N GLY A 125 1.55 -7.93 -9.44
CA GLY A 125 0.18 -8.28 -9.84
C GLY A 125 -0.92 -7.29 -9.43
N TYR A 126 -0.61 -6.30 -8.59
CA TYR A 126 -1.58 -5.34 -8.10
C TYR A 126 -1.90 -4.20 -9.08
N TYR A 127 -1.05 -3.95 -10.08
CA TYR A 127 -1.31 -2.91 -11.08
C TYR A 127 -2.59 -3.17 -11.88
N THR A 128 -2.79 -4.40 -12.32
CA THR A 128 -3.98 -4.77 -13.11
C THR A 128 -5.30 -4.51 -12.40
N PRO A 129 -5.52 -4.97 -11.15
CA PRO A 129 -6.74 -4.68 -10.42
C PRO A 129 -6.98 -3.18 -10.17
N CYS A 130 -5.91 -2.38 -10.03
CA CYS A 130 -6.05 -0.94 -9.82
C CYS A 130 -6.41 -0.18 -11.09
N ALA A 131 -6.13 -0.74 -12.27
CA ALA A 131 -6.41 -0.13 -13.57
C ALA A 131 -7.78 -0.52 -14.15
N GLN A 132 -8.51 -1.42 -13.52
CA GLN A 132 -9.84 -1.92 -13.92
C GLN A 132 -10.96 -1.35 -13.03
#